data_c76375c984597109d6c30ad0631d486e
#
_entry.id   c76375c984597109d6c30ad0631d486e
#
_cell.length_a   1.000
_cell.length_b   1.000
_cell.length_c   1.000
_cell.angle_alpha   90.00
_cell.angle_beta   90.00
_cell.angle_gamma   90.00
#
_symmetry.space_group_name_H-M   'P 1'
#
loop_
_entity.id
_entity.type
_entity.pdbx_description
1 polymer ?
#
loop_
_entity_poly.entity_id
_entity_poly.type
_entity_poly.pdbx_seq_one_letter_code
_entity_poly.pdbx_strand_id
1 'polypeptide(L)'
;MSTGLLDDLCEFYQAKATVICGALGEDIYSRYPFTEKVITLRKQKYSFHWYHLWKKIKGTRWDVLCDLRSTPVTLLVRAKKRIILNKNKKTSQHRVIGLARLNPYSRNTLPRIWLKKEDLNQGKDLLLGHSPPFFVICPSANWEAKVWPEENFTQLSKNIMNSNYFKGGTLIIVGGPGEEEVGKIIMKKLGKINIINLIGLPIIPTAAVFCFSKLYIGNDSGLMHLAASIGTPTIGLFGPTDDNIYAPLGKNTMVVRTPESSEELMSDPDFNHRTSGSLMKSLTINKVEKIAFEMLRKL
;
A
#
# COMPACT_ATOMS: atom_id res chain seq x y z
N MET A 1 -2.59 3.27 5.11
CA MET A 1 -3.92 3.91 5.26
C MET A 1 -4.10 4.63 6.61
N SER A 2 -3.62 4.10 7.75
CA SER A 2 -3.85 4.69 9.09
C SER A 2 -2.80 5.72 9.53
N THR A 3 -1.77 5.97 8.72
CA THR A 3 -0.69 6.92 9.04
C THR A 3 -1.18 8.37 9.11
N GLY A 4 -2.14 8.76 8.26
CA GLY A 4 -2.75 10.08 8.34
C GLY A 4 -3.54 10.30 9.64
N LEU A 5 -4.32 9.28 10.09
CA LEU A 5 -5.01 9.37 11.38
C LEU A 5 -4.02 9.48 12.55
N LEU A 6 -2.91 8.75 12.50
CA LEU A 6 -1.87 8.85 13.53
C LEU A 6 -1.32 10.27 13.63
N ASP A 7 -1.00 10.85 12.47
CA ASP A 7 -0.48 12.22 12.36
C ASP A 7 -1.48 13.23 12.94
N ASP A 8 -2.73 13.18 12.50
CA ASP A 8 -3.81 14.02 12.99
C ASP A 8 -4.03 13.92 14.52
N LEU A 9 -3.96 12.69 15.07
CA LEU A 9 -4.14 12.50 16.50
C LEU A 9 -2.96 13.06 17.30
N CYS A 10 -1.72 12.82 16.84
CA CYS A 10 -0.52 13.32 17.51
C CYS A 10 -0.45 14.85 17.46
N GLU A 11 -0.81 15.47 16.34
CA GLU A 11 -0.85 16.91 16.17
C GLU A 11 -1.95 17.53 17.06
N PHE A 12 -3.17 16.98 17.02
CA PHE A 12 -4.29 17.51 17.77
C PHE A 12 -4.08 17.44 19.30
N TYR A 13 -3.55 16.32 19.80
CA TYR A 13 -3.30 16.13 21.22
C TYR A 13 -1.91 16.57 21.66
N GLN A 14 -1.06 17.06 20.75
CA GLN A 14 0.34 17.40 20.98
C GLN A 14 1.07 16.27 21.74
N ALA A 15 0.84 15.05 21.30
CA ALA A 15 1.25 13.83 22.00
C ALA A 15 2.26 13.02 21.20
N LYS A 16 3.11 12.27 21.91
CA LYS A 16 3.92 11.20 21.33
C LYS A 16 3.11 9.92 21.26
N ALA A 17 3.43 9.07 20.29
CA ALA A 17 2.69 7.84 20.04
C ALA A 17 3.48 6.58 20.44
N THR A 18 2.82 5.70 21.19
CA THR A 18 3.21 4.29 21.24
C THR A 18 2.34 3.52 20.23
N VAL A 19 2.96 3.03 19.17
CA VAL A 19 2.24 2.34 18.09
C VAL A 19 2.32 0.84 18.26
N ILE A 20 1.17 0.16 18.19
CA ILE A 20 1.07 -1.29 18.24
C ILE A 20 0.66 -1.79 16.86
N CYS A 21 1.54 -2.54 16.20
CA CYS A 21 1.31 -3.01 14.83
C CYS A 21 1.84 -4.43 14.59
N GLY A 22 1.52 -5.01 13.44
CA GLY A 22 2.20 -6.21 12.95
C GLY A 22 3.59 -5.91 12.39
N ALA A 23 4.40 -6.93 12.14
CA ALA A 23 5.79 -6.80 11.71
C ALA A 23 5.97 -5.88 10.48
N LEU A 24 5.10 -5.98 9.48
CA LEU A 24 5.17 -5.15 8.27
C LEU A 24 4.97 -3.64 8.51
N GLY A 25 4.37 -3.27 9.65
CA GLY A 25 4.16 -1.86 10.00
C GLY A 25 5.29 -1.25 10.82
N GLU A 26 6.16 -2.05 11.41
CA GLU A 26 7.20 -1.61 12.35
C GLU A 26 8.08 -0.53 11.74
N ASP A 27 8.63 -0.79 10.57
CA ASP A 27 9.52 0.13 9.87
C ASP A 27 8.84 1.46 9.49
N ILE A 28 7.57 1.40 9.08
CA ILE A 28 6.80 2.60 8.74
C ILE A 28 6.60 3.48 9.96
N TYR A 29 6.12 2.88 11.06
CA TYR A 29 5.79 3.65 12.26
C TYR A 29 7.02 4.09 13.05
N SER A 30 8.15 3.38 12.95
CA SER A 30 9.42 3.81 13.57
C SER A 30 10.03 5.05 12.90
N ARG A 31 9.59 5.40 11.68
CA ARG A 31 10.02 6.62 10.97
C ARG A 31 9.14 7.83 11.31
N TYR A 32 7.98 7.64 11.93
CA TYR A 32 7.11 8.76 12.29
C TYR A 32 7.77 9.61 13.39
N PRO A 33 7.89 10.94 13.20
CA PRO A 33 8.68 11.81 14.08
C PRO A 33 8.22 11.83 15.53
N PHE A 34 6.92 11.64 15.76
CA PHE A 34 6.34 11.63 17.12
C PHE A 34 6.17 10.23 17.69
N THR A 35 6.75 9.21 17.07
CA THR A 35 6.77 7.86 17.64
C THR A 35 7.76 7.79 18.80
N GLU A 36 7.25 7.50 19.99
CA GLU A 36 8.07 7.21 21.17
C GLU A 36 8.47 5.73 21.21
N LYS A 37 7.54 4.83 20.82
CA LYS A 37 7.75 3.38 20.87
C LYS A 37 6.91 2.66 19.84
N VAL A 38 7.48 1.63 19.22
CA VAL A 38 6.75 0.64 18.42
C VAL A 38 6.72 -0.69 19.16
N ILE A 39 5.56 -1.29 19.27
CA ILE A 39 5.35 -2.63 19.85
C ILE A 39 4.87 -3.54 18.74
N THR A 40 5.74 -4.40 18.27
CA THR A 40 5.42 -5.37 17.21
C THR A 40 4.68 -6.56 17.79
N LEU A 41 3.50 -6.83 17.26
CA LEU A 41 2.67 -7.97 17.62
C LEU A 41 2.89 -9.11 16.62
N ARG A 42 3.44 -10.22 17.12
CA ARG A 42 3.49 -11.49 16.40
C ARG A 42 2.39 -12.41 16.93
N LYS A 43 1.57 -12.95 16.03
CA LYS A 43 0.52 -13.90 16.41
C LYS A 43 1.13 -15.12 17.13
N GLN A 44 0.54 -15.51 18.24
CA GLN A 44 0.93 -16.68 19.04
C GLN A 44 -0.25 -17.64 19.19
N LYS A 45 0.04 -18.92 19.40
CA LYS A 45 -0.99 -19.92 19.72
C LYS A 45 -1.83 -19.44 20.91
N TYR A 46 -3.08 -19.83 20.97
CA TYR A 46 -4.05 -19.47 22.03
C TYR A 46 -4.18 -17.98 22.32
N SER A 47 -3.80 -17.11 21.33
CA SER A 47 -3.90 -15.66 21.49
C SER A 47 -3.06 -15.04 22.63
N PHE A 48 -2.03 -15.73 23.10
CA PHE A 48 -1.13 -15.25 24.17
C PHE A 48 -0.47 -13.89 23.85
N HIS A 49 -0.35 -13.52 22.59
CA HIS A 49 0.17 -12.21 22.19
C HIS A 49 -0.65 -11.04 22.80
N TRP A 50 -1.96 -11.24 23.09
CA TRP A 50 -2.76 -10.21 23.76
C TRP A 50 -2.41 -10.04 25.23
N TYR A 51 -2.13 -11.15 25.92
CA TYR A 51 -1.66 -11.11 27.30
C TYR A 51 -0.29 -10.42 27.41
N HIS A 52 0.64 -10.76 26.53
CA HIS A 52 1.94 -10.11 26.48
C HIS A 52 1.85 -8.62 26.14
N LEU A 53 0.94 -8.24 25.24
CA LEU A 53 0.66 -6.84 24.97
C LEU A 53 0.14 -6.14 26.22
N TRP A 54 -0.89 -6.69 26.84
CA TRP A 54 -1.47 -6.12 28.05
C TRP A 54 -0.41 -5.90 29.15
N LYS A 55 0.45 -6.89 29.39
CA LYS A 55 1.57 -6.75 30.34
C LYS A 55 2.46 -5.53 30.04
N LYS A 56 2.72 -5.26 28.75
CA LYS A 56 3.61 -4.15 28.31
C LYS A 56 2.96 -2.78 28.48
N ILE A 57 1.64 -2.68 28.46
CA ILE A 57 0.93 -1.38 28.41
C ILE A 57 0.06 -1.08 29.62
N LYS A 58 -0.27 -2.05 30.48
CA LYS A 58 -1.17 -1.90 31.64
C LYS A 58 -0.69 -0.90 32.68
N GLY A 59 0.61 -0.72 32.82
CA GLY A 59 1.22 0.17 33.80
C GLY A 59 1.17 1.66 33.44
N THR A 60 0.85 1.96 32.19
CA THR A 60 0.80 3.34 31.68
C THR A 60 -0.63 3.87 31.73
N ARG A 61 -0.80 5.12 32.14
CA ARG A 61 -2.05 5.86 32.01
C ARG A 61 -2.00 6.65 30.73
N TRP A 62 -2.77 6.21 29.73
CA TRP A 62 -2.79 6.79 28.40
C TRP A 62 -3.73 8.01 28.36
N ASP A 63 -3.34 9.09 27.71
CA ASP A 63 -4.22 10.22 27.45
C ASP A 63 -5.27 9.85 26.39
N VAL A 64 -4.82 9.25 25.29
CA VAL A 64 -5.69 8.75 24.23
C VAL A 64 -5.29 7.33 23.85
N LEU A 65 -6.27 6.46 23.72
CA LEU A 65 -6.10 5.10 23.19
C LEU A 65 -6.96 4.97 21.94
N CYS A 66 -6.31 4.76 20.79
CA CYS A 66 -6.98 4.55 19.51
C CYS A 66 -6.86 3.08 19.09
N ASP A 67 -7.98 2.37 18.97
CA ASP A 67 -8.02 0.97 18.57
C ASP A 67 -8.76 0.77 17.24
N LEU A 68 -8.00 0.44 16.21
CA LEU A 68 -8.50 0.16 14.86
C LEU A 68 -8.89 -1.31 14.66
N ARG A 69 -8.76 -2.14 15.70
CA ARG A 69 -9.07 -3.57 15.66
C ARG A 69 -10.19 -4.01 16.59
N SER A 70 -10.70 -3.11 17.42
CA SER A 70 -11.74 -3.39 18.44
C SER A 70 -11.35 -4.56 19.33
N THR A 71 -10.17 -4.45 19.96
CA THR A 71 -9.60 -5.54 20.75
C THR A 71 -10.03 -5.46 22.22
N PRO A 72 -10.27 -6.59 22.91
CA PRO A 72 -10.64 -6.57 24.35
C PRO A 72 -9.56 -5.93 25.24
N VAL A 73 -8.30 -5.96 24.83
CA VAL A 73 -7.18 -5.39 25.60
C VAL A 73 -7.38 -3.91 25.89
N THR A 74 -8.05 -3.18 24.99
CA THR A 74 -8.32 -1.74 25.18
C THR A 74 -9.23 -1.43 26.36
N LEU A 75 -10.07 -2.37 26.78
CA LEU A 75 -10.93 -2.23 27.94
C LEU A 75 -10.17 -2.47 29.26
N LEU A 76 -9.06 -3.20 29.21
CA LEU A 76 -8.25 -3.59 30.37
C LEU A 76 -7.10 -2.61 30.66
N VAL A 77 -7.01 -1.52 29.93
CA VAL A 77 -5.94 -0.52 30.02
C VAL A 77 -6.51 0.83 30.45
N ARG A 78 -5.80 1.55 31.31
CA ARG A 78 -6.24 2.88 31.81
C ARG A 78 -6.01 3.92 30.71
N ALA A 79 -7.10 4.59 30.27
CA ALA A 79 -7.04 5.69 29.30
C ALA A 79 -8.06 6.76 29.64
N LYS A 80 -7.69 8.04 29.46
CA LYS A 80 -8.63 9.18 29.65
C LYS A 80 -9.67 9.20 28.52
N LYS A 81 -9.22 8.96 27.27
CA LYS A 81 -10.11 8.90 26.11
C LYS A 81 -9.86 7.61 25.32
N ARG A 82 -10.94 7.00 24.83
CA ARG A 82 -10.90 5.83 23.94
C ARG A 82 -11.57 6.14 22.64
N ILE A 83 -10.89 5.80 21.55
CA ILE A 83 -11.36 5.91 20.17
C ILE A 83 -11.32 4.48 19.62
N ILE A 84 -12.48 3.86 19.42
CA ILE A 84 -12.57 2.47 18.97
C ILE A 84 -13.31 2.42 17.65
N LEU A 85 -12.66 1.82 16.62
CA LEU A 85 -13.29 1.63 15.33
C LEU A 85 -14.40 0.58 15.43
N ASN A 86 -15.64 0.98 15.15
CA ASN A 86 -16.75 0.03 15.10
C ASN A 86 -16.71 -0.76 13.78
N LYS A 87 -16.32 -2.03 13.84
CA LYS A 87 -16.23 -2.93 12.70
C LYS A 87 -17.58 -3.35 12.13
N ASN A 88 -18.63 -3.32 12.94
CA ASN A 88 -19.97 -3.77 12.54
C ASN A 88 -20.69 -2.75 11.65
N LYS A 89 -20.18 -1.54 11.57
CA LYS A 89 -20.74 -0.53 10.68
C LYS A 89 -20.17 -0.74 9.28
N LYS A 90 -20.93 -1.46 8.43
CA LYS A 90 -20.63 -1.49 7.00
C LYS A 90 -20.64 -0.06 6.48
N THR A 91 -19.60 0.36 5.83
CA THR A 91 -19.49 1.68 5.22
C THR A 91 -19.10 1.50 3.77
N SER A 92 -19.83 2.17 2.88
CA SER A 92 -19.44 2.34 1.49
C SER A 92 -18.39 3.44 1.27
N GLN A 93 -17.92 4.03 2.37
CA GLN A 93 -16.94 5.11 2.30
C GLN A 93 -15.53 4.58 2.19
N HIS A 94 -14.70 5.35 1.50
CA HIS A 94 -13.28 5.11 1.42
C HIS A 94 -12.65 4.87 2.80
N ARG A 95 -11.82 3.83 2.91
CA ARG A 95 -11.25 3.37 4.19
C ARG A 95 -10.51 4.47 4.95
N VAL A 96 -9.75 5.29 4.26
CA VAL A 96 -9.01 6.41 4.87
C VAL A 96 -9.98 7.47 5.43
N ILE A 97 -11.03 7.81 4.69
CA ILE A 97 -12.05 8.76 5.14
C ILE A 97 -12.79 8.22 6.37
N GLY A 98 -13.12 6.93 6.37
CA GLY A 98 -13.72 6.28 7.54
C GLY A 98 -12.81 6.31 8.77
N LEU A 99 -11.50 6.16 8.58
CA LEU A 99 -10.52 6.31 9.67
C LEU A 99 -10.41 7.76 10.16
N ALA A 100 -10.43 8.72 9.24
CA ALA A 100 -10.39 10.14 9.58
C ALA A 100 -11.49 10.57 10.54
N ARG A 101 -12.69 10.07 10.33
CA ARG A 101 -13.84 10.37 11.17
C ARG A 101 -13.72 9.91 12.61
N LEU A 102 -12.73 9.09 12.94
CA LEU A 102 -12.41 8.73 14.32
C LEU A 102 -11.83 9.92 15.11
N ASN A 103 -11.21 10.86 14.40
CA ASN A 103 -10.86 12.15 14.98
C ASN A 103 -11.81 13.23 14.43
N PRO A 104 -12.80 13.72 15.21
CA PRO A 104 -13.77 14.72 14.74
C PRO A 104 -13.13 16.07 14.39
N TYR A 105 -11.89 16.27 14.78
CA TYR A 105 -11.12 17.49 14.51
C TYR A 105 -10.11 17.32 13.37
N SER A 106 -10.14 16.19 12.67
CA SER A 106 -9.23 15.90 11.57
C SER A 106 -9.31 16.94 10.46
N ARG A 107 -8.15 17.46 10.07
CA ARG A 107 -8.01 18.45 9.00
C ARG A 107 -7.43 17.87 7.72
N ASN A 108 -6.59 16.82 7.82
CA ASN A 108 -5.92 16.22 6.67
C ASN A 108 -5.57 14.76 6.96
N THR A 109 -6.25 13.85 6.30
CA THR A 109 -6.18 12.41 6.57
C THR A 109 -5.47 11.60 5.52
N LEU A 110 -4.83 12.24 4.55
CA LEU A 110 -4.09 11.52 3.53
C LEU A 110 -2.99 10.67 4.19
N PRO A 111 -2.87 9.40 3.80
CA PRO A 111 -1.77 8.56 4.27
C PRO A 111 -0.43 9.21 3.95
N ARG A 112 0.49 9.16 4.90
CA ARG A 112 1.85 9.69 4.76
C ARG A 112 2.87 8.63 5.14
N ILE A 113 4.02 8.69 4.51
CA ILE A 113 5.21 7.92 4.87
C ILE A 113 6.34 8.91 5.13
N TRP A 114 7.02 8.73 6.24
CA TRP A 114 8.17 9.55 6.61
C TRP A 114 9.43 8.78 6.25
N LEU A 115 10.29 9.44 5.47
CA LEU A 115 11.59 8.91 5.09
C LEU A 115 12.68 9.85 5.63
N LYS A 116 13.74 9.26 6.16
CA LYS A 116 14.93 9.98 6.58
C LYS A 116 15.86 10.18 5.38
N LYS A 117 16.85 11.05 5.53
CA LYS A 117 17.86 11.28 4.48
C LYS A 117 18.61 10.00 4.12
N GLU A 118 18.90 9.17 5.12
CA GLU A 118 19.57 7.88 4.95
C GLU A 118 18.72 6.92 4.12
N ASP A 119 17.41 6.89 4.35
CA ASP A 119 16.47 6.06 3.57
C ASP A 119 16.48 6.49 2.09
N LEU A 120 16.45 7.80 1.83
CA LEU A 120 16.51 8.35 0.47
C LEU A 120 17.85 8.03 -0.22
N ASN A 121 18.98 8.11 0.51
CA ASN A 121 20.28 7.72 -0.02
C ASN A 121 20.29 6.22 -0.39
N GLN A 122 19.77 5.35 0.47
CA GLN A 122 19.63 3.93 0.16
C GLN A 122 18.79 3.70 -1.11
N GLY A 123 17.69 4.46 -1.28
CA GLY A 123 16.89 4.40 -2.52
C GLY A 123 17.69 4.80 -3.75
N LYS A 124 18.55 5.83 -3.67
CA LYS A 124 19.45 6.23 -4.77
C LYS A 124 20.49 5.16 -5.07
N ASP A 125 21.08 4.56 -4.03
CA ASP A 125 22.10 3.52 -4.17
C ASP A 125 21.54 2.29 -4.89
N LEU A 126 20.27 1.92 -4.63
CA LEU A 126 19.59 0.85 -5.34
C LEU A 126 19.35 1.14 -6.82
N LEU A 127 19.37 2.41 -7.21
CA LEU A 127 19.18 2.87 -8.59
C LEU A 127 20.50 3.18 -9.30
N LEU A 128 21.66 3.03 -8.64
CA LEU A 128 22.96 3.24 -9.25
C LEU A 128 23.20 2.33 -10.46
N GLY A 129 23.73 2.91 -11.54
CA GLY A 129 23.93 2.20 -12.80
C GLY A 129 22.68 2.08 -13.67
N HIS A 130 21.55 2.64 -13.24
CA HIS A 130 20.30 2.64 -13.98
C HIS A 130 19.84 4.08 -14.32
N SER A 131 19.26 4.25 -15.47
CA SER A 131 18.90 5.57 -16.00
C SER A 131 17.43 5.91 -15.74
N PRO A 132 17.13 7.12 -15.26
CA PRO A 132 15.75 7.64 -15.26
C PRO A 132 15.27 7.90 -16.71
N PRO A 133 13.95 8.04 -16.93
CA PRO A 133 12.87 7.98 -15.95
C PRO A 133 12.57 6.55 -15.50
N PHE A 134 12.18 6.39 -14.24
CA PHE A 134 11.85 5.10 -13.65
C PHE A 134 10.35 4.83 -13.74
N PHE A 135 9.99 3.69 -14.31
CA PHE A 135 8.63 3.15 -14.34
C PHE A 135 8.52 1.95 -13.41
N VAL A 136 7.59 1.97 -12.47
CA VAL A 136 7.41 0.89 -11.50
C VAL A 136 6.16 0.09 -11.82
N ILE A 137 6.28 -1.23 -11.84
CA ILE A 137 5.14 -2.15 -11.85
C ILE A 137 5.13 -3.04 -10.61
N CYS A 138 3.93 -3.35 -10.12
CA CYS A 138 3.70 -4.36 -9.09
C CYS A 138 2.73 -5.42 -9.64
N PRO A 139 3.27 -6.50 -10.25
CA PRO A 139 2.46 -7.51 -10.93
C PRO A 139 1.81 -8.51 -9.97
N SER A 140 2.09 -8.44 -8.70
CA SER A 140 1.62 -9.36 -7.66
C SER A 140 0.61 -8.71 -6.72
N ALA A 141 -0.11 -9.54 -5.97
CA ALA A 141 -0.96 -9.15 -4.85
C ALA A 141 -1.10 -10.34 -3.89
N ASN A 142 -1.51 -10.05 -2.65
CA ASN A 142 -1.74 -11.06 -1.61
C ASN A 142 -2.95 -11.98 -1.86
N TRP A 143 -3.67 -11.77 -2.94
CA TRP A 143 -4.85 -12.51 -3.34
C TRP A 143 -4.88 -12.64 -4.87
N GLU A 144 -4.83 -13.88 -5.38
CA GLU A 144 -4.67 -14.19 -6.80
C GLU A 144 -5.79 -13.60 -7.67
N ALA A 145 -7.03 -13.58 -7.19
CA ALA A 145 -8.16 -13.01 -7.92
C ALA A 145 -7.97 -11.52 -8.29
N LYS A 146 -7.13 -10.78 -7.56
CA LYS A 146 -6.79 -9.38 -7.84
C LYS A 146 -5.61 -9.19 -8.80
N VAL A 147 -4.94 -10.27 -9.16
CA VAL A 147 -3.74 -10.20 -9.98
C VAL A 147 -4.12 -10.04 -11.44
N TRP A 148 -3.77 -8.91 -12.04
CA TRP A 148 -3.86 -8.74 -13.48
C TRP A 148 -2.86 -9.67 -14.17
N PRO A 149 -3.22 -10.37 -15.27
CA PRO A 149 -2.34 -11.34 -15.92
C PRO A 149 -0.94 -10.80 -16.20
N GLU A 150 0.09 -11.61 -15.97
CA GLU A 150 1.48 -11.19 -16.11
C GLU A 150 1.83 -10.82 -17.57
N GLU A 151 1.17 -11.46 -18.55
CA GLU A 151 1.29 -11.15 -19.96
C GLU A 151 0.86 -9.71 -20.24
N ASN A 152 -0.19 -9.25 -19.58
CA ASN A 152 -0.71 -7.89 -19.71
C ASN A 152 0.27 -6.88 -19.10
N PHE A 153 0.86 -7.18 -17.92
CA PHE A 153 1.94 -6.35 -17.37
C PHE A 153 3.15 -6.31 -18.28
N THR A 154 3.53 -7.45 -18.86
CA THR A 154 4.64 -7.54 -19.81
C THR A 154 4.40 -6.67 -21.04
N GLN A 155 3.23 -6.78 -21.67
CA GLN A 155 2.92 -6.00 -22.87
C GLN A 155 2.78 -4.50 -22.56
N LEU A 156 2.09 -4.14 -21.44
CA LEU A 156 1.99 -2.77 -21.00
C LEU A 156 3.36 -2.14 -20.75
N SER A 157 4.25 -2.88 -20.08
CA SER A 157 5.62 -2.41 -19.81
C SER A 157 6.38 -2.15 -21.09
N LYS A 158 6.27 -3.04 -22.07
CA LYS A 158 6.88 -2.87 -23.39
C LYS A 158 6.38 -1.59 -24.09
N ASN A 159 5.06 -1.36 -24.07
CA ASN A 159 4.46 -0.20 -24.71
C ASN A 159 4.90 1.10 -24.04
N ILE A 160 4.85 1.16 -22.70
CA ILE A 160 5.22 2.36 -21.93
C ILE A 160 6.72 2.66 -22.04
N MET A 161 7.58 1.65 -21.91
CA MET A 161 9.04 1.83 -22.01
C MET A 161 9.49 2.28 -23.41
N ASN A 162 8.77 1.91 -24.47
CA ASN A 162 9.04 2.37 -25.83
C ASN A 162 8.47 3.78 -26.14
N SER A 163 7.68 4.36 -25.23
CA SER A 163 7.12 5.69 -25.41
C SER A 163 8.17 6.79 -25.18
N ASN A 164 7.90 7.99 -25.72
CA ASN A 164 8.76 9.16 -25.50
C ASN A 164 8.88 9.55 -24.01
N TYR A 165 7.92 9.15 -23.16
CA TYR A 165 7.93 9.45 -21.73
C TYR A 165 8.98 8.66 -20.94
N PHE A 166 9.39 7.47 -21.46
CA PHE A 166 10.31 6.54 -20.79
C PHE A 166 11.48 6.10 -21.65
N LYS A 167 11.70 6.75 -22.80
CA LYS A 167 12.83 6.44 -23.71
C LYS A 167 14.17 6.53 -22.95
N GLY A 168 14.95 5.46 -22.98
CA GLY A 168 16.23 5.34 -22.27
C GLY A 168 16.12 5.12 -20.75
N GLY A 169 14.90 5.06 -20.21
CA GLY A 169 14.64 4.84 -18.80
C GLY A 169 14.75 3.38 -18.35
N THR A 170 14.33 3.13 -17.13
CA THR A 170 14.42 1.82 -16.48
C THR A 170 13.07 1.39 -15.94
N LEU A 171 12.68 0.14 -16.21
CA LEU A 171 11.56 -0.54 -15.59
C LEU A 171 11.97 -1.11 -14.23
N ILE A 172 11.18 -0.87 -13.19
CA ILE A 172 11.37 -1.43 -11.85
C ILE A 172 10.21 -2.37 -11.55
N ILE A 173 10.51 -3.61 -11.21
CA ILE A 173 9.51 -4.59 -10.80
C ILE A 173 9.57 -4.71 -9.28
N VAL A 174 8.44 -4.54 -8.61
CA VAL A 174 8.32 -4.67 -7.15
C VAL A 174 7.23 -5.66 -6.76
N GLY A 175 7.36 -6.22 -5.57
CA GLY A 175 6.42 -7.18 -5.02
C GLY A 175 6.80 -7.57 -3.59
N GLY A 176 5.97 -8.36 -2.93
CA GLY A 176 6.25 -8.91 -1.61
C GLY A 176 7.29 -10.05 -1.63
N PRO A 177 7.86 -10.40 -0.48
CA PRO A 177 8.69 -11.59 -0.35
C PRO A 177 7.91 -12.85 -0.75
N GLY A 178 8.52 -13.74 -1.53
CA GLY A 178 7.93 -14.97 -2.05
C GLY A 178 7.25 -14.81 -3.42
N GLU A 179 7.27 -13.60 -4.00
CA GLU A 179 6.67 -13.30 -5.31
C GLU A 179 7.73 -13.15 -6.42
N GLU A 180 8.96 -13.61 -6.19
CA GLU A 180 10.12 -13.36 -7.06
C GLU A 180 9.98 -14.00 -8.45
N GLU A 181 9.21 -15.08 -8.57
CA GLU A 181 9.09 -15.84 -9.82
C GLU A 181 8.38 -15.01 -10.91
N VAL A 182 7.33 -14.27 -10.58
CA VAL A 182 6.64 -13.43 -11.56
C VAL A 182 7.58 -12.36 -12.13
N GLY A 183 8.46 -11.80 -11.31
CA GLY A 183 9.47 -10.83 -11.76
C GLY A 183 10.44 -11.46 -12.78
N LYS A 184 10.94 -12.66 -12.51
CA LYS A 184 11.84 -13.39 -13.43
C LYS A 184 11.16 -13.69 -14.78
N ILE A 185 9.90 -14.09 -14.75
CA ILE A 185 9.12 -14.38 -15.97
C ILE A 185 8.99 -13.12 -16.82
N ILE A 186 8.58 -11.99 -16.22
CA ILE A 186 8.44 -10.71 -16.91
C ILE A 186 9.79 -10.25 -17.49
N MET A 187 10.87 -10.30 -16.71
CA MET A 187 12.21 -9.95 -17.19
C MET A 187 12.62 -10.77 -18.39
N LYS A 188 12.41 -12.09 -18.36
CA LYS A 188 12.73 -13.00 -19.49
C LYS A 188 11.94 -12.63 -20.75
N LYS A 189 10.65 -12.27 -20.61
CA LYS A 189 9.78 -11.90 -21.74
C LYS A 189 10.11 -10.52 -22.33
N LEU A 190 10.62 -9.59 -21.54
CA LEU A 190 10.96 -8.23 -21.96
C LEU A 190 12.35 -8.09 -22.62
N GLY A 191 13.26 -8.99 -22.33
CA GLY A 191 14.58 -9.12 -22.98
C GLY A 191 15.47 -7.86 -22.86
N LYS A 192 15.53 -7.04 -23.91
CA LYS A 192 16.50 -5.93 -24.02
C LYS A 192 16.13 -4.63 -23.27
N ILE A 193 15.03 -4.59 -22.55
CA ILE A 193 14.62 -3.42 -21.78
C ILE A 193 15.50 -3.34 -20.52
N ASN A 194 15.91 -2.12 -20.11
CA ASN A 194 16.58 -1.93 -18.83
C ASN A 194 15.61 -2.22 -17.69
N ILE A 195 15.90 -3.21 -16.87
CA ILE A 195 15.01 -3.69 -15.79
C ILE A 195 15.78 -3.88 -14.51
N ILE A 196 15.18 -3.46 -13.39
CA ILE A 196 15.60 -3.82 -12.03
C ILE A 196 14.48 -4.64 -11.39
N ASN A 197 14.82 -5.81 -10.85
CA ASN A 197 13.89 -6.60 -10.05
C ASN A 197 14.16 -6.35 -8.56
N LEU A 198 13.23 -5.69 -7.88
CA LEU A 198 13.27 -5.35 -6.45
C LEU A 198 12.15 -6.07 -5.67
N ILE A 199 11.63 -7.18 -6.18
CA ILE A 199 10.66 -8.01 -5.45
C ILE A 199 11.32 -8.52 -4.16
N GLY A 200 10.59 -8.47 -3.05
CA GLY A 200 11.10 -8.88 -1.74
C GLY A 200 11.88 -7.81 -0.99
N LEU A 201 12.10 -6.64 -1.59
CA LEU A 201 12.76 -5.52 -0.91
C LEU A 201 11.93 -5.06 0.31
N PRO A 202 12.56 -4.73 1.44
CA PRO A 202 11.87 -4.17 2.60
C PRO A 202 11.12 -2.88 2.27
N ILE A 203 10.07 -2.57 3.05
CA ILE A 203 9.10 -1.52 2.71
C ILE A 203 9.71 -0.10 2.65
N ILE A 204 10.69 0.22 3.49
CA ILE A 204 11.31 1.55 3.52
C ILE A 204 12.23 1.78 2.32
N PRO A 205 13.17 0.89 1.96
CA PRO A 205 13.90 0.99 0.70
C PRO A 205 12.98 1.05 -0.52
N THR A 206 11.89 0.26 -0.55
CA THR A 206 10.90 0.33 -1.63
C THR A 206 10.25 1.70 -1.71
N ALA A 207 9.84 2.28 -0.58
CA ALA A 207 9.29 3.63 -0.52
C ALA A 207 10.29 4.69 -1.00
N ALA A 208 11.58 4.52 -0.66
CA ALA A 208 12.63 5.43 -1.11
C ALA A 208 12.84 5.37 -2.63
N VAL A 209 12.79 4.19 -3.24
CA VAL A 209 12.82 4.02 -4.70
C VAL A 209 11.61 4.70 -5.36
N PHE A 210 10.43 4.61 -4.77
CA PHE A 210 9.23 5.28 -5.29
C PHE A 210 9.36 6.80 -5.34
N CYS A 211 10.11 7.43 -4.43
CA CYS A 211 10.37 8.87 -4.48
C CYS A 211 11.06 9.33 -5.77
N PHE A 212 11.80 8.45 -6.44
CA PHE A 212 12.51 8.75 -7.69
C PHE A 212 11.76 8.26 -8.92
N SER A 213 10.60 7.65 -8.74
CA SER A 213 9.85 7.02 -9.81
C SER A 213 8.84 7.99 -10.44
N LYS A 214 8.77 7.98 -11.77
CA LYS A 214 7.88 8.84 -12.54
C LYS A 214 6.45 8.30 -12.62
N LEU A 215 6.28 6.98 -12.56
CA LEU A 215 4.98 6.31 -12.63
C LEU A 215 5.03 4.96 -11.90
N TYR A 216 3.96 4.67 -11.18
CA TYR A 216 3.67 3.35 -10.60
C TYR A 216 2.36 2.81 -11.17
N ILE A 217 2.36 1.56 -11.63
CA ILE A 217 1.14 0.82 -12.01
C ILE A 217 1.16 -0.55 -11.32
N GLY A 218 0.11 -0.90 -10.62
CA GLY A 218 0.04 -2.20 -9.94
C GLY A 218 -1.36 -2.56 -9.47
N ASN A 219 -1.52 -3.82 -9.08
CA ASN A 219 -2.75 -4.33 -8.51
C ASN A 219 -3.09 -3.65 -7.18
N ASP A 220 -4.35 -3.73 -6.74
CA ASP A 220 -4.77 -3.33 -5.39
C ASP A 220 -3.97 -4.07 -4.33
N SER A 221 -2.94 -3.41 -3.81
CA SER A 221 -1.95 -3.96 -2.88
C SER A 221 -1.43 -2.92 -1.90
N GLY A 222 -0.70 -3.37 -0.88
CA GLY A 222 -0.04 -2.47 0.06
C GLY A 222 0.98 -1.53 -0.61
N LEU A 223 1.67 -2.01 -1.65
CA LEU A 223 2.67 -1.22 -2.39
C LEU A 223 2.02 -0.11 -3.23
N MET A 224 0.82 -0.33 -3.77
CA MET A 224 0.04 0.73 -4.42
C MET A 224 -0.25 1.89 -3.46
N HIS A 225 -0.70 1.57 -2.25
CA HIS A 225 -0.94 2.60 -1.23
C HIS A 225 0.34 3.27 -0.75
N LEU A 226 1.44 2.54 -0.71
CA LEU A 226 2.76 3.08 -0.39
C LEU A 226 3.19 4.11 -1.45
N ALA A 227 3.10 3.76 -2.74
CA ALA A 227 3.43 4.66 -3.85
C ALA A 227 2.60 5.95 -3.81
N ALA A 228 1.28 5.83 -3.63
CA ALA A 228 0.39 6.97 -3.50
C ALA A 228 0.73 7.86 -2.29
N SER A 229 1.07 7.27 -1.13
CA SER A 229 1.38 8.01 0.10
C SER A 229 2.74 8.70 0.10
N ILE A 230 3.64 8.30 -0.78
CA ILE A 230 4.92 8.97 -1.07
C ILE A 230 4.73 10.14 -2.05
N GLY A 231 3.63 10.14 -2.81
CA GLY A 231 3.35 11.13 -3.85
C GLY A 231 3.78 10.70 -5.25
N THR A 232 4.23 9.47 -5.43
CA THR A 232 4.50 8.90 -6.75
C THR A 232 3.21 8.85 -7.56
N PRO A 233 3.19 9.30 -8.82
CA PRO A 233 2.05 9.14 -9.71
C PRO A 233 1.64 7.67 -9.78
N THR A 234 0.42 7.33 -9.36
CA THR A 234 0.02 5.96 -9.06
C THR A 234 -1.27 5.59 -9.75
N ILE A 235 -1.24 4.50 -10.50
CA ILE A 235 -2.43 3.87 -11.10
C ILE A 235 -2.67 2.54 -10.40
N GLY A 236 -3.81 2.41 -9.73
CA GLY A 236 -4.28 1.17 -9.13
C GLY A 236 -5.18 0.38 -10.09
N LEU A 237 -4.90 -0.91 -10.25
CA LEU A 237 -5.71 -1.83 -11.05
C LEU A 237 -6.70 -2.57 -10.15
N PHE A 238 -7.97 -2.52 -10.50
CA PHE A 238 -9.07 -3.04 -9.70
C PHE A 238 -9.98 -3.98 -10.49
N GLY A 239 -10.53 -4.96 -9.81
CA GLY A 239 -11.52 -5.90 -10.29
C GLY A 239 -12.43 -6.35 -9.14
N PRO A 240 -12.09 -7.46 -8.43
CA PRO A 240 -12.95 -8.01 -7.37
C PRO A 240 -13.00 -7.16 -6.09
N THR A 241 -12.13 -6.17 -5.93
CA THR A 241 -12.18 -5.23 -4.81
C THR A 241 -12.89 -3.94 -5.20
N ASP A 242 -13.57 -3.34 -4.24
CA ASP A 242 -14.29 -2.07 -4.41
C ASP A 242 -13.32 -0.89 -4.31
N ASP A 243 -13.11 -0.21 -5.43
CA ASP A 243 -12.26 0.97 -5.52
C ASP A 243 -12.85 2.18 -4.78
N ASN A 244 -14.17 2.26 -4.57
CA ASN A 244 -14.73 3.30 -3.69
C ASN A 244 -14.19 3.20 -2.25
N ILE A 245 -13.82 1.98 -1.82
CA ILE A 245 -13.29 1.72 -0.48
C ILE A 245 -11.75 1.76 -0.45
N TYR A 246 -11.10 1.24 -1.50
CA TYR A 246 -9.67 0.95 -1.50
C TYR A 246 -8.84 1.66 -2.57
N ALA A 247 -9.38 2.63 -3.30
CA ALA A 247 -8.60 3.41 -4.26
C ALA A 247 -7.31 3.99 -3.63
N PRO A 248 -6.22 4.17 -4.39
CA PRO A 248 -5.07 4.91 -3.90
C PRO A 248 -5.47 6.37 -3.66
N LEU A 249 -5.05 6.95 -2.53
CA LEU A 249 -5.30 8.34 -2.20
C LEU A 249 -4.01 9.16 -2.24
N GLY A 250 -4.01 10.21 -3.04
CA GLY A 250 -2.89 11.12 -3.23
C GLY A 250 -3.22 12.16 -4.31
N LYS A 251 -2.30 13.09 -4.55
CA LYS A 251 -2.50 14.18 -5.53
C LYS A 251 -2.61 13.63 -6.96
N ASN A 252 -1.77 12.67 -7.31
CA ASN A 252 -1.64 12.12 -8.66
C ASN A 252 -1.99 10.62 -8.63
N THR A 253 -3.25 10.29 -8.35
CA THR A 253 -3.71 8.89 -8.31
C THR A 253 -4.89 8.67 -9.23
N MET A 254 -4.92 7.54 -9.89
CA MET A 254 -6.00 7.11 -10.77
C MET A 254 -6.30 5.63 -10.54
N VAL A 255 -7.53 5.24 -10.88
CA VAL A 255 -7.99 3.86 -10.83
C VAL A 255 -8.34 3.41 -12.25
N VAL A 256 -7.97 2.20 -12.58
CA VAL A 256 -8.46 1.50 -13.77
C VAL A 256 -9.01 0.15 -13.33
N ARG A 257 -10.27 -0.09 -13.61
CA ARG A 257 -10.92 -1.33 -13.21
C ARG A 257 -11.47 -2.11 -14.40
N THR A 258 -11.77 -3.38 -14.16
CA THR A 258 -12.54 -4.25 -15.06
C THR A 258 -13.88 -3.61 -15.45
N PRO A 259 -14.50 -3.97 -16.58
CA PRO A 259 -15.85 -3.53 -16.92
C PRO A 259 -16.88 -3.94 -15.86
N GLU A 260 -16.70 -5.13 -15.30
CA GLU A 260 -17.58 -5.70 -14.27
C GLU A 260 -17.36 -5.01 -12.92
N SER A 261 -18.40 -4.93 -12.12
CA SER A 261 -18.35 -4.50 -10.74
C SER A 261 -17.67 -5.55 -9.84
N SER A 262 -17.24 -5.15 -8.65
CA SER A 262 -16.70 -6.08 -7.64
C SER A 262 -17.75 -7.12 -7.21
N GLU A 263 -19.03 -6.74 -7.18
CA GLU A 263 -20.14 -7.60 -6.81
C GLU A 263 -20.39 -8.66 -7.88
N GLU A 264 -20.43 -8.26 -9.16
CA GLU A 264 -20.58 -9.18 -10.29
C GLU A 264 -19.43 -10.19 -10.34
N LEU A 265 -18.18 -9.75 -10.19
CA LEU A 265 -17.02 -10.65 -10.21
C LEU A 265 -17.00 -11.67 -9.06
N MET A 266 -17.61 -11.34 -7.93
CA MET A 266 -17.67 -12.22 -6.75
C MET A 266 -19.02 -12.93 -6.60
N SER A 267 -19.95 -12.79 -7.56
CA SER A 267 -21.28 -13.37 -7.50
C SER A 267 -21.33 -14.86 -7.84
N ASP A 268 -20.24 -15.41 -8.38
CA ASP A 268 -20.13 -16.85 -8.68
C ASP A 268 -20.27 -17.65 -7.38
N PRO A 269 -21.26 -18.57 -7.24
CA PRO A 269 -21.42 -19.40 -6.05
C PRO A 269 -20.18 -20.25 -5.72
N ASP A 270 -19.39 -20.63 -6.73
CA ASP A 270 -18.17 -21.42 -6.59
C ASP A 270 -16.94 -20.54 -6.33
N PHE A 271 -17.12 -19.22 -6.22
CA PHE A 271 -16.02 -18.31 -5.95
C PHE A 271 -15.39 -18.59 -4.59
N ASN A 272 -14.10 -18.88 -4.61
CA ASN A 272 -13.28 -19.04 -3.42
C ASN A 272 -12.04 -18.15 -3.51
N HIS A 273 -11.92 -17.21 -2.59
CA HIS A 273 -10.82 -16.24 -2.56
C HIS A 273 -9.40 -16.86 -2.48
N ARG A 274 -9.28 -18.18 -2.19
CA ARG A 274 -7.99 -18.88 -2.10
C ARG A 274 -7.64 -19.69 -3.34
N THR A 275 -8.65 -20.12 -4.10
CA THR A 275 -8.48 -21.08 -5.21
C THR A 275 -8.97 -20.57 -6.54
N SER A 276 -9.84 -19.56 -6.55
CA SER A 276 -10.25 -18.92 -7.81
C SER A 276 -9.07 -18.13 -8.37
N GLY A 277 -8.70 -18.38 -9.62
CA GLY A 277 -7.67 -17.65 -10.32
C GLY A 277 -8.01 -16.18 -10.55
N SER A 278 -7.23 -15.48 -11.37
CA SER A 278 -7.42 -14.07 -11.66
C SER A 278 -8.81 -13.74 -12.19
N LEU A 279 -9.48 -12.77 -11.56
CA LEU A 279 -10.71 -12.13 -12.00
C LEU A 279 -10.46 -10.81 -12.75
N MET A 280 -9.20 -10.55 -13.12
CA MET A 280 -8.77 -9.31 -13.80
C MET A 280 -8.62 -9.47 -15.31
N LYS A 281 -9.06 -10.60 -15.88
CA LYS A 281 -8.82 -10.95 -17.30
C LYS A 281 -9.50 -10.01 -18.28
N SER A 282 -10.66 -9.45 -17.92
CA SER A 282 -11.45 -8.52 -18.76
C SER A 282 -10.86 -7.09 -18.78
N LEU A 283 -9.91 -6.77 -17.88
CA LEU A 283 -9.22 -5.49 -17.90
C LEU A 283 -8.21 -5.46 -19.06
N THR A 284 -8.50 -4.66 -20.08
CA THR A 284 -7.68 -4.60 -21.29
C THR A 284 -6.44 -3.73 -21.11
N ILE A 285 -5.36 -4.10 -21.79
CA ILE A 285 -4.11 -3.33 -21.84
C ILE A 285 -4.38 -1.91 -22.36
N ASN A 286 -5.16 -1.77 -23.43
CA ASN A 286 -5.48 -0.47 -24.03
C ASN A 286 -6.14 0.50 -23.05
N LYS A 287 -7.02 -0.01 -22.17
CA LYS A 287 -7.66 0.82 -21.13
C LYS A 287 -6.64 1.34 -20.11
N VAL A 288 -5.74 0.48 -19.66
CA VAL A 288 -4.67 0.85 -18.70
C VAL A 288 -3.69 1.82 -19.33
N GLU A 289 -3.25 1.54 -20.56
CA GLU A 289 -2.31 2.36 -21.33
C GLU A 289 -2.85 3.77 -21.60
N LYS A 290 -4.13 3.88 -22.01
CA LYS A 290 -4.79 5.17 -22.21
C LYS A 290 -4.74 6.04 -20.95
N ILE A 291 -5.10 5.48 -19.80
CA ILE A 291 -5.09 6.18 -18.51
C ILE A 291 -3.65 6.52 -18.08
N ALA A 292 -2.68 5.64 -18.35
CA ALA A 292 -1.27 5.92 -18.07
C ALA A 292 -0.78 7.15 -18.88
N PHE A 293 -1.08 7.21 -20.16
CA PHE A 293 -0.71 8.37 -20.98
C PHE A 293 -1.50 9.64 -20.64
N GLU A 294 -2.75 9.52 -20.20
CA GLU A 294 -3.50 10.67 -19.68
C GLU A 294 -2.85 11.24 -18.42
N MET A 295 -2.40 10.38 -17.50
CA MET A 295 -1.68 10.78 -16.30
C MET A 295 -0.34 11.45 -16.66
N LEU A 296 0.46 10.82 -17.53
CA LEU A 296 1.78 11.31 -17.94
C LEU A 296 1.72 12.67 -18.64
N ARG A 297 0.64 12.99 -19.34
CA ARG A 297 0.43 14.32 -19.96
C ARG A 297 0.12 15.42 -18.95
N LYS A 298 -0.32 15.08 -17.75
CA LYS A 298 -0.67 16.04 -16.68
C LYS A 298 0.49 16.28 -15.69
N LEU A 299 1.57 15.49 -15.78
CA LEU A 299 2.78 15.61 -14.96
C LEU A 299 3.81 16.53 -15.62
#